data_8bb405cd1d78ab3c239b3d04f714ecea
#
_entry.id   8bb405cd1d78ab3c239b3d04f714ecea
#
_cell.length_a   1.000
_cell.length_b   1.000
_cell.length_c   1.000
_cell.angle_alpha   90.00
_cell.angle_beta   90.00
_cell.angle_gamma   90.00
#
_symmetry.space_group_name_H-M   'P 1'
#
loop_
_entity.id
_entity.type
_entity.pdbx_description
1 polymer ?
#
loop_
_entity_poly.entity_id
_entity_poly.type
_entity_poly.pdbx_seq_one_letter_code
_entity_poly.pdbx_strand_id
1 'polypeptide(L)'
;MARIRLMSVTIDNELIDKVGILPLQEVEIWNVSNGNRLSTYVLPGEPGSGVICLNGAASHLCDPGDFVIIAAYEECDRAEVFRTGHEARVVIADEHNRCKKFFYQTLVPCEGKLLFQSETTELAATTNS
;
A
#
# COMPACT_ATOMS: atom_id res chain seq x y z
N MET A 1 8.84 -30.75 -17.18
CA MET A 1 8.53 -30.60 -15.76
C MET A 1 8.48 -29.14 -15.39
N ALA A 2 7.43 -28.71 -14.72
CA ALA A 2 7.30 -27.33 -14.27
C ALA A 2 8.20 -27.08 -13.07
N ARG A 3 8.83 -25.91 -13.04
CA ARG A 3 9.63 -25.48 -11.88
C ARG A 3 8.82 -24.50 -11.06
N ILE A 4 8.92 -24.63 -9.75
CA ILE A 4 8.31 -23.67 -8.84
C ILE A 4 9.17 -22.42 -8.85
N ARG A 5 8.54 -21.27 -9.15
CA ARG A 5 9.21 -19.97 -9.06
C ARG A 5 8.51 -19.13 -8.01
N LEU A 6 9.30 -18.48 -7.21
CA LEU A 6 8.78 -17.53 -6.24
C LEU A 6 8.48 -16.21 -6.93
N MET A 7 7.42 -15.58 -6.52
CA MET A 7 7.01 -14.27 -6.98
C MET A 7 6.84 -13.39 -5.76
N SER A 8 7.50 -12.25 -5.74
CA SER A 8 7.45 -11.34 -4.60
C SER A 8 7.65 -9.91 -5.05
N VAL A 9 7.38 -8.97 -4.15
CA VAL A 9 7.70 -7.57 -4.36
C VAL A 9 8.53 -7.06 -3.19
N THR A 10 9.69 -6.50 -3.50
CA THR A 10 10.54 -5.84 -2.50
C THR A 10 10.17 -4.37 -2.45
N ILE A 11 9.78 -3.89 -1.29
CA ILE A 11 9.33 -2.51 -1.10
C ILE A 11 10.17 -1.87 0.01
N ASP A 12 10.59 -0.63 -0.23
CA ASP A 12 11.28 0.18 0.77
C ASP A 12 10.58 0.06 2.13
N ASN A 13 11.33 -0.35 3.14
CA ASN A 13 10.77 -0.62 4.45
C ASN A 13 10.14 0.61 5.11
N GLU A 14 10.60 1.82 4.79
CA GLU A 14 9.96 3.03 5.31
C GLU A 14 8.54 3.19 4.78
N LEU A 15 8.28 2.79 3.54
CA LEU A 15 6.94 2.87 2.97
C LEU A 15 6.00 1.86 3.60
N ILE A 16 6.44 0.60 3.73
CA ILE A 16 5.56 -0.42 4.32
C ILE A 16 5.30 -0.17 5.80
N ASP A 17 6.28 0.37 6.53
CA ASP A 17 6.08 0.75 7.93
C ASP A 17 5.01 1.83 8.07
N LYS A 18 5.04 2.83 7.20
CA LYS A 18 4.06 3.91 7.28
C LYS A 18 2.63 3.42 7.10
N VAL A 19 2.42 2.51 6.19
CA VAL A 19 1.07 1.99 5.93
C VAL A 19 0.72 0.77 6.78
N GLY A 20 1.66 0.27 7.56
CA GLY A 20 1.40 -0.87 8.45
C GLY A 20 1.38 -2.21 7.77
N ILE A 21 1.99 -2.33 6.59
CA ILE A 21 2.14 -3.63 5.93
C ILE A 21 3.33 -4.35 6.53
N LEU A 22 3.14 -5.62 6.86
CA LEU A 22 4.20 -6.46 7.40
C LEU A 22 4.91 -7.22 6.29
N PRO A 23 6.21 -7.50 6.46
CA PRO A 23 6.89 -8.43 5.57
C PRO A 23 6.16 -9.76 5.50
N LEU A 24 6.11 -10.37 4.34
CA LEU A 24 5.42 -11.60 4.00
C LEU A 24 3.91 -11.47 3.88
N GLN A 25 3.35 -10.30 4.14
CA GLN A 25 1.93 -10.06 3.94
C GLN A 25 1.59 -10.06 2.46
N GLU A 26 0.42 -10.60 2.12
CA GLU A 26 -0.08 -10.57 0.76
C GLU A 26 -0.53 -9.16 0.38
N VAL A 27 -0.18 -8.75 -0.83
CA VAL A 27 -0.62 -7.48 -1.40
C VAL A 27 -1.12 -7.69 -2.82
N GLU A 28 -2.02 -6.83 -3.26
CA GLU A 28 -2.38 -6.71 -4.66
C GLU A 28 -1.63 -5.54 -5.26
N ILE A 29 -1.17 -5.72 -6.48
CA ILE A 29 -0.49 -4.69 -7.23
C ILE A 29 -1.27 -4.42 -8.50
N TRP A 30 -1.65 -3.16 -8.70
CA TRP A 30 -2.37 -2.72 -9.89
C TRP A 30 -1.45 -1.81 -10.68
N ASN A 31 -1.09 -2.24 -11.88
CA ASN A 31 -0.25 -1.44 -12.76
C ASN A 31 -1.15 -0.47 -13.53
N VAL A 32 -1.07 0.79 -13.17
CA VAL A 32 -1.89 1.84 -13.78
C VAL A 32 -1.48 2.09 -15.23
N SER A 33 -0.20 1.89 -15.53
CA SER A 33 0.34 2.17 -16.86
C SER A 33 -0.12 1.18 -17.92
N ASN A 34 -0.32 -0.10 -17.56
CA ASN A 34 -0.69 -1.14 -18.55
C ASN A 34 -1.94 -1.93 -18.19
N GLY A 35 -2.53 -1.70 -17.02
CA GLY A 35 -3.73 -2.40 -16.57
C GLY A 35 -3.52 -3.79 -15.99
N ASN A 36 -2.29 -4.25 -15.90
CA ASN A 36 -2.01 -5.55 -15.30
C ASN A 36 -2.26 -5.53 -13.79
N ARG A 37 -2.69 -6.67 -13.28
CA ARG A 37 -2.98 -6.85 -11.86
C ARG A 37 -2.38 -8.16 -11.40
N LEU A 38 -1.86 -8.17 -10.19
CA LEU A 38 -1.28 -9.38 -9.60
C LEU A 38 -1.39 -9.34 -8.09
N SER A 39 -1.32 -10.52 -7.49
CA SER A 39 -1.20 -10.67 -6.04
C SER A 39 0.12 -11.33 -5.74
N THR A 40 0.81 -10.85 -4.72
CA THR A 40 2.07 -11.42 -4.30
C THR A 40 2.32 -11.06 -2.83
N TYR A 41 3.48 -11.37 -2.31
CA TYR A 41 3.82 -11.03 -0.93
C TYR A 41 5.01 -10.08 -0.86
N VAL A 42 5.10 -9.38 0.25
CA VAL A 42 6.06 -8.28 0.44
C VAL A 42 7.35 -8.78 1.07
N LEU A 43 8.46 -8.32 0.52
CA LEU A 43 9.77 -8.42 1.16
C LEU A 43 10.25 -7.01 1.52
N PRO A 44 10.88 -6.85 2.70
CA PRO A 44 11.37 -5.53 3.09
C PRO A 44 12.60 -5.15 2.29
N GLY A 45 12.60 -3.95 1.76
CA GLY A 45 13.75 -3.37 1.08
C GLY A 45 14.50 -2.41 1.99
N GLU A 46 15.69 -2.01 1.58
CA GLU A 46 16.53 -1.08 2.32
C GLU A 46 15.75 0.19 2.66
N PRO A 47 15.68 0.60 3.93
CA PRO A 47 14.97 1.82 4.32
C PRO A 47 15.54 3.05 3.62
N GLY A 48 14.66 3.86 3.05
CA GLY A 48 15.04 5.09 2.37
C GLY A 48 15.61 4.92 0.97
N SER A 49 15.65 3.68 0.47
CA SER A 49 16.21 3.39 -0.87
C SER A 49 15.26 3.75 -2.00
N GLY A 50 13.97 3.84 -1.73
CA GLY A 50 12.96 4.01 -2.77
C GLY A 50 12.73 2.77 -3.60
N VAL A 51 13.18 1.59 -3.14
CA VAL A 51 13.06 0.38 -3.91
C VAL A 51 11.62 -0.10 -3.98
N ILE A 52 11.16 -0.39 -5.19
CA ILE A 52 9.94 -1.16 -5.45
C ILE A 52 10.33 -2.08 -6.60
N CYS A 53 10.61 -3.32 -6.28
CA CYS A 53 11.14 -4.28 -7.24
C CYS A 53 10.29 -5.54 -7.25
N LEU A 54 9.74 -5.86 -8.41
CA LEU A 54 9.00 -7.09 -8.59
C LEU A 54 9.96 -8.20 -8.98
N ASN A 55 9.87 -9.31 -8.26
CA ASN A 55 10.78 -10.44 -8.40
C ASN A 55 10.09 -11.62 -9.07
N GLY A 56 10.85 -12.44 -9.78
CA GLY A 56 10.35 -13.64 -10.41
C GLY A 56 9.34 -13.36 -11.51
N ALA A 57 8.27 -14.13 -11.56
CA ALA A 57 7.25 -14.01 -12.59
C ALA A 57 6.53 -12.65 -12.58
N ALA A 58 6.49 -11.99 -11.43
CA ALA A 58 5.86 -10.67 -11.30
C ALA A 58 6.54 -9.62 -12.18
N SER A 59 7.83 -9.77 -12.42
CA SER A 59 8.62 -8.82 -13.23
C SER A 59 8.14 -8.72 -14.67
N HIS A 60 7.41 -9.72 -15.17
CA HIS A 60 6.85 -9.68 -16.52
C HIS A 60 5.61 -8.78 -16.63
N LEU A 61 5.02 -8.39 -15.52
CA LEU A 61 3.78 -7.62 -15.50
C LEU A 61 4.00 -6.12 -15.30
N CYS A 62 5.21 -5.73 -14.95
CA CYS A 62 5.56 -4.33 -14.71
C CYS A 62 6.94 -4.04 -15.28
N ASP A 63 7.07 -2.87 -15.88
CA ASP A 63 8.34 -2.38 -16.40
C ASP A 63 8.86 -1.21 -15.56
N PRO A 64 10.17 -0.97 -15.54
CA PRO A 64 10.69 0.22 -14.88
C PRO A 64 10.01 1.49 -15.42
N GLY A 65 9.61 2.35 -14.49
CA GLY A 65 8.89 3.57 -14.83
C GLY A 65 7.37 3.45 -14.82
N ASP A 66 6.83 2.25 -14.68
CA ASP A 66 5.39 2.08 -14.56
C ASP A 66 4.88 2.64 -13.24
N PHE A 67 3.65 3.14 -13.26
CA PHE A 67 2.95 3.56 -12.04
C PHE A 67 2.13 2.40 -11.51
N VAL A 68 2.30 2.10 -10.22
CA VAL A 68 1.58 1.00 -9.58
C VAL A 68 0.87 1.48 -8.33
N ILE A 69 -0.24 0.81 -8.03
CA ILE A 69 -0.93 0.94 -6.74
C ILE A 69 -0.73 -0.40 -6.03
N ILE A 70 -0.30 -0.33 -4.79
CA ILE A 70 -0.09 -1.51 -3.94
C ILE A 70 -1.05 -1.43 -2.78
N ALA A 71 -1.87 -2.46 -2.62
CA ALA A 71 -2.90 -2.48 -1.59
C ALA A 71 -2.84 -3.77 -0.78
N ALA A 72 -2.94 -3.63 0.53
CA ALA A 72 -3.16 -4.74 1.44
C ALA A 72 -4.55 -4.62 2.01
N TYR A 73 -5.23 -5.75 2.15
CA TYR A 73 -6.57 -5.80 2.68
C TYR A 73 -6.58 -6.50 4.03
N GLU A 74 -7.49 -6.10 4.86
CA GLU A 74 -7.71 -6.69 6.17
C GLU A 74 -9.16 -7.11 6.28
N GLU A 75 -9.40 -8.32 6.74
CA GLU A 75 -10.76 -8.77 7.00
C GLU A 75 -11.15 -8.38 8.42
N CYS A 76 -12.28 -7.71 8.53
CA CYS A 76 -12.81 -7.26 9.82
C CYS A 76 -14.25 -7.71 9.97
N ASP A 77 -14.61 -8.07 11.19
CA ASP A 77 -16.01 -8.35 11.51
C ASP A 77 -16.81 -7.05 11.41
N ARG A 78 -17.88 -7.09 10.65
CA ARG A 78 -18.75 -5.93 10.44
C ARG A 78 -19.22 -5.32 11.78
N ALA A 79 -19.62 -6.15 12.73
CA ALA A 79 -20.08 -5.67 14.03
C ALA A 79 -18.98 -4.93 14.79
N GLU A 80 -17.73 -5.42 14.68
CA GLU A 80 -16.60 -4.75 15.29
C GLU A 80 -16.34 -3.39 14.67
N VAL A 81 -16.45 -3.29 13.34
CA VAL A 81 -16.26 -2.01 12.65
C VAL A 81 -17.30 -0.99 13.09
N PHE A 82 -18.56 -1.42 13.25
CA PHE A 82 -19.59 -0.52 13.76
C PHE A 82 -19.35 -0.09 15.21
N ARG A 83 -18.66 -0.92 15.97
CA ARG A 83 -18.38 -0.63 17.38
C ARG A 83 -17.12 0.21 17.57
N THR A 84 -16.05 -0.11 16.86
CA THR A 84 -14.75 0.51 17.10
C THR A 84 -14.22 1.33 15.92
N GLY A 85 -14.88 1.26 14.76
CA GLY A 85 -14.41 1.94 13.57
C GLY A 85 -13.33 1.16 12.83
N HIS A 86 -12.78 1.81 11.82
CA HIS A 86 -11.68 1.26 11.03
C HIS A 86 -10.80 2.38 10.52
N GLU A 87 -9.51 2.11 10.41
CA GLU A 87 -8.54 3.06 9.92
C GLU A 87 -7.71 2.44 8.82
N ALA A 88 -7.65 3.11 7.68
CA ALA A 88 -6.76 2.75 6.59
C ALA A 88 -5.69 3.82 6.44
N ARG A 89 -4.48 3.39 6.14
CA ARG A 89 -3.36 4.30 5.93
C ARG A 89 -3.00 4.34 4.46
N VAL A 90 -2.75 5.53 3.96
CA VAL A 90 -2.43 5.73 2.55
C VAL A 90 -1.16 6.56 2.43
N VAL A 91 -0.22 6.07 1.62
CA VAL A 91 0.97 6.81 1.25
C VAL A 91 0.92 7.08 -0.25
N ILE A 92 1.17 8.32 -0.61
CA ILE A 92 1.42 8.69 -2.00
C ILE A 92 2.91 8.99 -2.10
N ALA A 93 3.58 8.28 -3.01
CA ALA A 93 5.01 8.42 -3.20
C ALA A 93 5.33 9.42 -4.31
N ASP A 94 6.50 10.02 -4.21
CA ASP A 94 7.03 10.89 -5.26
C ASP A 94 7.75 10.06 -6.33
N GLU A 95 8.40 10.75 -7.26
CA GLU A 95 9.13 10.13 -8.37
C GLU A 95 10.32 9.28 -7.94
N HIS A 96 10.77 9.42 -6.70
CA HIS A 96 11.86 8.62 -6.13
C HIS A 96 11.35 7.54 -5.20
N ASN A 97 10.03 7.29 -5.19
CA ASN A 97 9.37 6.34 -4.31
C ASN A 97 9.57 6.67 -2.82
N ARG A 98 9.62 7.95 -2.52
CA ARG A 98 9.64 8.42 -1.14
C ARG A 98 8.28 8.98 -0.77
N CYS A 99 7.93 8.92 0.48
CA CYS A 99 6.64 9.41 0.94
C CYS A 99 6.53 10.91 0.68
N LYS A 100 5.61 11.27 -0.21
CA LYS A 100 5.27 12.66 -0.50
C LYS A 100 4.10 13.11 0.36
N LYS A 101 3.16 12.21 0.59
CA LYS A 101 1.93 12.51 1.31
C LYS A 101 1.49 11.29 2.08
N PHE A 102 1.06 11.48 3.31
CA PHE A 102 0.54 10.42 4.15
C PHE A 102 -0.77 10.86 4.75
N PHE A 103 -1.79 10.01 4.69
CA PHE A 103 -3.07 10.34 5.28
C PHE A 103 -3.83 9.10 5.71
N TYR A 104 -4.83 9.32 6.54
CA TYR A 104 -5.72 8.28 7.03
C TYR A 104 -7.08 8.40 6.37
N GLN A 105 -7.67 7.26 6.05
CA GLN A 105 -9.07 7.17 5.72
C GLN A 105 -9.72 6.35 6.83
N THR A 106 -10.76 6.88 7.45
CA THR A 106 -11.33 6.29 8.65
C THR A 106 -12.84 6.13 8.53
N LEU A 107 -13.33 5.08 9.19
CA LEU A 107 -14.74 4.92 9.48
C LEU A 107 -14.91 5.18 10.98
N VAL A 108 -15.68 6.18 11.32
CA VAL A 108 -15.87 6.60 12.72
C VAL A 108 -17.29 6.27 13.14
N PRO A 109 -17.48 5.46 14.21
CA PRO A 109 -18.82 5.18 14.72
C PRO A 109 -19.46 6.44 15.27
N CYS A 110 -20.71 6.67 14.90
CA CYS A 110 -21.48 7.82 15.36
C CYS A 110 -22.97 7.50 15.34
N GLU A 111 -23.57 7.36 16.52
CA GLU A 111 -25.02 7.13 16.66
C GLU A 111 -25.55 5.99 15.80
N GLY A 112 -24.88 4.85 15.85
CA GLY A 112 -25.29 3.65 15.10
C GLY A 112 -24.94 3.68 13.61
N LYS A 113 -24.23 4.70 13.16
CA LYS A 113 -23.78 4.86 11.78
C LYS A 113 -22.27 4.95 11.74
N LEU A 114 -21.72 4.79 10.53
CA LEU A 114 -20.29 5.00 10.29
C LEU A 114 -20.11 6.24 9.42
N LEU A 115 -19.27 7.15 9.89
CA LEU A 115 -18.90 8.35 9.13
C LEU A 115 -17.55 8.10 8.46
N PHE A 116 -17.50 8.32 7.17
CA PHE A 116 -16.25 8.25 6.44
C PHE A 116 -15.52 9.59 6.52
N GLN A 117 -14.26 9.54 6.90
CA GLN A 117 -13.39 10.71 6.95
C GLN A 117 -12.07 10.41 6.27
N SER A 118 -11.50 11.39 5.60
CA SER A 118 -10.19 11.29 5.00
C SER A 118 -9.37 12.47 5.49
N GLU A 119 -8.36 12.17 6.31
CA GLU A 119 -7.49 13.20 6.89
C GLU A 119 -6.12 13.14 6.22
N THR A 120 -5.66 14.28 5.78
CA THR A 120 -4.38 14.40 5.12
C THR A 120 -3.37 15.03 6.04
N THR A 121 -2.23 14.36 6.22
CA THR A 121 -1.07 14.94 6.88
C THR A 121 0.00 15.13 5.81
N GLU A 122 0.28 16.34 5.46
CA GLU A 122 1.32 16.63 4.48
C GLU A 122 2.66 16.83 5.18
N LEU A 123 3.68 16.20 4.63
CA LEU A 123 5.00 16.29 5.24
C LEU A 123 5.63 17.66 5.07
N ALA A 124 5.31 18.33 4.00
CA ALA A 124 5.83 19.65 3.77
C ALA A 124 4.77 20.66 4.14
N ALA A 125 4.52 20.81 5.26
CA ALA A 125 3.64 21.81 5.73
C ALA A 125 3.08 22.69 4.65
N THR A 126 2.80 22.67 3.94
CA THR A 126 2.58 23.39 3.11
C THR A 126 1.59 23.86 2.57
N THR A 127 1.53 24.14 2.63
CA THR A 127 0.95 24.55 2.21
C THR A 127 0.00 24.76 1.81
N ASN A 128 -0.27 24.83 1.89
CA ASN A 128 -1.10 25.06 1.56
C ASN A 128 -1.85 24.99 1.10
N SER A 129 -2.08 24.81 1.07
CA SER A 129 -2.77 24.76 0.71
C SER A 129 -3.64 24.64 0.45
#